data_b8c85789aea435cb876d254b892fbd54
#
_entry.id   b8c85789aea435cb876d254b892fbd54
#
_cell.length_a   1.000
_cell.length_b   1.000
_cell.length_c   1.000
_cell.angle_alpha   90.00
_cell.angle_beta   90.00
_cell.angle_gamma   90.00
#
_symmetry.space_group_name_H-M   'P 1'
#
loop_
_entity.id
_entity.type
_entity.pdbx_description
1 polymer ?
#
loop_
_entity_poly.entity_id
_entity_poly.type
_entity_poly.pdbx_seq_one_letter_code
_entity_poly.pdbx_strand_id
1 'polypeptide(L)'
;MNRTAMKDPKRRISLFCLVSCGFAELAFTGPAQAVDEIQVYNAGIAAPGQLTIQQHLNYVALGLKQPPFPGGLVSNGTINGTPEFAYGLTDWWEVGLYLPFAIQDRQLLSDSVKLRTLFVSPHADRRNLFYGVNFELSNTTPKFAQTRFGLEIRPIIGVRNAEWEFIVNPIVDIGFGKYGQADFAPAVRLARKLDRDFFVGLEYYADFGEIGRFGRLPDQQHTLFAVTDFKLGVFDVNLGFGYGLTPSSDRFVVKTIVGYAFPAPGGSIDASERAPTGPVNPMSRSAARTSSY
;
A
#
# COMPACT_ATOMS: atom_id res chain seq x y z
N MET A 1 74.26 -20.14 62.38
CA MET A 1 73.09 -21.03 62.48
C MET A 1 71.83 -20.18 62.63
N ASN A 2 71.21 -19.85 61.56
CA ASN A 2 69.86 -19.16 61.64
C ASN A 2 69.09 -19.55 60.41
N ARG A 3 68.01 -20.27 60.61
CA ARG A 3 67.01 -20.61 59.60
C ARG A 3 66.02 -19.46 59.43
N THR A 4 65.95 -18.87 58.26
CA THR A 4 64.95 -17.88 57.90
C THR A 4 63.89 -18.54 57.08
N ALA A 5 62.67 -18.56 57.59
CA ALA A 5 61.50 -19.10 56.92
C ALA A 5 60.96 -18.14 55.86
N MET A 6 60.82 -18.64 54.63
CA MET A 6 60.16 -17.93 53.54
C MET A 6 58.66 -18.02 53.72
N LYS A 7 57.97 -16.86 53.73
CA LYS A 7 56.56 -16.72 53.68
C LYS A 7 56.05 -16.76 52.26
N ASP A 8 55.15 -17.67 52.01
CA ASP A 8 54.43 -17.86 50.75
C ASP A 8 53.30 -16.79 50.58
N PRO A 9 53.22 -16.02 49.47
CA PRO A 9 52.12 -15.10 49.20
C PRO A 9 50.96 -15.82 48.51
N LYS A 10 49.84 -15.94 49.22
CA LYS A 10 48.58 -16.43 48.70
C LYS A 10 48.10 -15.58 47.50
N ARG A 11 48.13 -16.17 46.31
CA ARG A 11 47.45 -15.65 45.12
C ARG A 11 45.92 -15.67 45.36
N ARG A 12 45.33 -14.49 45.50
CA ARG A 12 43.86 -14.31 45.39
C ARG A 12 43.50 -14.31 43.91
N ILE A 13 42.87 -15.37 43.44
CA ILE A 13 42.19 -15.44 42.16
C ILE A 13 40.86 -14.73 42.31
N SER A 14 40.74 -13.49 41.80
CA SER A 14 39.47 -12.81 41.61
C SER A 14 38.75 -13.42 40.39
N LEU A 15 37.71 -14.19 40.66
CA LEU A 15 36.80 -14.69 39.65
C LEU A 15 35.90 -13.54 39.22
N PHE A 16 36.25 -12.87 38.10
CA PHE A 16 35.38 -11.93 37.44
C PHE A 16 34.31 -12.73 36.66
N CYS A 17 33.11 -12.88 37.24
CA CYS A 17 31.93 -13.32 36.50
C CYS A 17 31.52 -12.19 35.53
N LEU A 18 31.94 -12.33 34.28
CA LEU A 18 31.33 -11.59 33.16
C LEU A 18 29.92 -12.15 32.93
N VAL A 19 28.92 -11.49 33.51
CA VAL A 19 27.54 -11.67 33.13
C VAL A 19 27.37 -10.92 31.77
N SER A 20 27.61 -11.65 30.69
CA SER A 20 27.16 -11.19 29.37
C SER A 20 25.61 -11.23 29.36
N CYS A 21 24.98 -10.10 29.66
CA CYS A 21 23.59 -9.88 29.27
C CYS A 21 23.53 -9.89 27.76
N GLY A 22 23.21 -11.05 27.20
CA GLY A 22 22.76 -11.15 25.81
C GLY A 22 21.43 -10.39 25.70
N PHE A 23 21.49 -9.15 25.24
CA PHE A 23 20.32 -8.53 24.65
C PHE A 23 19.96 -9.35 23.43
N ALA A 24 18.99 -10.27 23.55
CA ALA A 24 18.28 -10.77 22.41
C ALA A 24 17.57 -9.55 21.81
N GLU A 25 18.16 -9.00 20.74
CA GLU A 25 17.42 -8.13 19.84
C GLU A 25 16.25 -8.97 19.31
N LEU A 26 15.07 -8.77 19.90
CA LEU A 26 13.82 -9.18 19.28
C LEU A 26 13.71 -8.34 17.99
N ALA A 27 14.24 -8.89 16.91
CA ALA A 27 13.96 -8.39 15.59
C ALA A 27 12.42 -8.51 15.40
N PHE A 28 11.73 -7.39 15.54
CA PHE A 28 10.34 -7.29 15.11
C PHE A 28 10.36 -7.42 13.60
N THR A 29 10.08 -8.61 13.12
CA THR A 29 9.88 -8.89 11.71
C THR A 29 8.42 -8.61 11.40
N GLY A 30 8.08 -7.31 11.19
CA GLY A 30 6.85 -7.00 10.48
C GLY A 30 6.92 -7.55 9.06
N PRO A 31 5.82 -7.97 8.44
CA PRO A 31 5.83 -8.27 7.02
C PRO A 31 6.32 -7.01 6.28
N ALA A 32 7.27 -7.19 5.36
CA ALA A 32 7.59 -6.13 4.44
C ALA A 32 6.36 -5.97 3.56
N GLN A 33 5.58 -4.94 3.78
CA GLN A 33 4.71 -4.48 2.71
C GLN A 33 5.64 -4.06 1.58
N ALA A 34 5.64 -4.87 0.52
CA ALA A 34 6.19 -4.39 -0.73
C ALA A 34 5.41 -3.12 -1.08
N VAL A 35 6.11 -2.02 -1.31
CA VAL A 35 5.51 -0.72 -1.67
C VAL A 35 5.05 -0.79 -3.13
N ASP A 36 4.33 -1.87 -3.47
CA ASP A 36 3.90 -2.21 -4.84
C ASP A 36 2.68 -1.39 -5.24
N GLU A 37 1.76 -1.13 -4.30
CA GLU A 37 0.53 -0.41 -4.55
C GLU A 37 0.25 0.60 -3.41
N ILE A 38 0.42 1.88 -3.69
CA ILE A 38 0.12 2.98 -2.75
C ILE A 38 -1.14 3.68 -3.23
N GLN A 39 -2.32 3.22 -2.76
CA GLN A 39 -3.60 3.72 -3.22
C GLN A 39 -4.67 3.63 -2.13
N VAL A 40 -5.50 4.67 -2.00
CA VAL A 40 -6.74 4.63 -1.23
C VAL A 40 -7.89 4.31 -2.18
N TYR A 41 -8.59 3.20 -1.95
CA TYR A 41 -9.72 2.77 -2.78
C TYR A 41 -10.95 3.61 -2.47
N ASN A 42 -11.58 4.16 -3.49
CA ASN A 42 -12.73 5.07 -3.41
C ASN A 42 -14.03 4.47 -3.97
N ALA A 43 -14.10 3.13 -4.05
CA ALA A 43 -15.23 2.39 -4.63
C ALA A 43 -15.50 2.70 -6.13
N GLY A 44 -14.50 3.23 -6.85
CA GLY A 44 -14.52 3.27 -8.32
C GLY A 44 -14.38 1.87 -8.89
N ILE A 45 -15.14 1.55 -9.96
CA ILE A 45 -15.15 0.22 -10.59
C ILE A 45 -15.36 0.38 -12.10
N ALA A 46 -14.83 -0.54 -12.88
CA ALA A 46 -15.08 -0.60 -14.32
C ALA A 46 -16.57 -0.86 -14.60
N ALA A 47 -17.08 -0.28 -15.67
CA ALA A 47 -18.45 -0.55 -16.10
C ALA A 47 -18.61 -2.03 -16.51
N PRO A 48 -19.82 -2.60 -16.47
CA PRO A 48 -20.05 -3.99 -16.91
C PRO A 48 -19.51 -4.25 -18.31
N GLY A 49 -18.66 -5.28 -18.45
CA GLY A 49 -18.00 -5.63 -19.69
C GLY A 49 -16.81 -4.76 -20.09
N GLN A 50 -16.45 -3.77 -19.27
CA GLN A 50 -15.31 -2.88 -19.50
C GLN A 50 -14.03 -3.47 -18.93
N LEU A 51 -12.95 -3.45 -19.73
CA LEU A 51 -11.59 -3.68 -19.28
C LEU A 51 -10.94 -2.34 -18.92
N THR A 52 -10.18 -2.32 -17.85
CA THR A 52 -9.32 -1.20 -17.46
C THR A 52 -7.90 -1.68 -17.21
N ILE A 53 -6.93 -0.81 -17.46
CA ILE A 53 -5.53 -1.06 -17.14
C ILE A 53 -5.04 0.13 -16.32
N GLN A 54 -4.34 -0.15 -15.21
CA GLN A 54 -3.61 0.85 -14.45
C GLN A 54 -2.15 0.43 -14.31
N GLN A 55 -1.25 1.40 -14.37
CA GLN A 55 0.16 1.21 -14.05
C GLN A 55 0.48 2.02 -12.79
N HIS A 56 0.78 1.34 -11.71
CA HIS A 56 1.33 1.93 -10.50
C HIS A 56 2.85 1.97 -10.61
N LEU A 57 3.46 3.10 -10.26
CA LEU A 57 4.91 3.26 -10.17
C LEU A 57 5.23 4.06 -8.91
N ASN A 58 6.06 3.48 -8.04
CA ASN A 58 6.49 4.08 -6.80
C ASN A 58 8.02 4.08 -6.75
N TYR A 59 8.62 5.24 -6.53
CA TYR A 59 10.06 5.38 -6.37
C TYR A 59 10.39 5.78 -4.94
N VAL A 60 11.15 4.93 -4.25
CA VAL A 60 11.61 5.18 -2.89
C VAL A 60 12.95 5.93 -2.96
N ALA A 61 12.87 7.25 -3.00
CA ALA A 61 14.05 8.11 -3.18
C ALA A 61 14.95 8.13 -1.95
N LEU A 62 14.35 8.09 -0.75
CA LEU A 62 15.04 7.96 0.53
C LEU A 62 14.32 6.93 1.38
N GLY A 63 14.82 5.72 1.41
CA GLY A 63 14.22 4.59 2.10
C GLY A 63 15.09 3.99 3.20
N LEU A 64 14.60 2.91 3.78
CA LEU A 64 15.33 2.10 4.74
C LEU A 64 16.49 1.41 4.04
N LYS A 65 17.69 1.44 4.68
CA LYS A 65 18.91 0.86 4.13
C LYS A 65 19.13 -0.59 4.56
N GLN A 66 18.29 -1.10 5.43
CA GLN A 66 18.31 -2.49 5.88
C GLN A 66 17.05 -3.18 5.36
N PRO A 67 17.15 -4.45 4.97
CA PRO A 67 15.96 -5.21 4.58
C PRO A 67 15.08 -5.44 5.81
N PRO A 68 13.75 -5.52 5.65
CA PRO A 68 12.80 -5.74 6.74
C PRO A 68 12.93 -7.13 7.39
N PHE A 69 13.51 -8.08 6.68
CA PHE A 69 13.83 -9.44 7.16
C PHE A 69 15.05 -9.97 6.42
N PRO A 70 15.75 -10.99 6.94
CA PRO A 70 16.93 -11.57 6.28
C PRO A 70 16.64 -12.05 4.86
N GLY A 71 17.35 -11.50 3.88
CA GLY A 71 17.14 -11.79 2.44
C GLY A 71 16.07 -10.98 1.75
N GLY A 72 15.35 -10.13 2.47
CA GLY A 72 14.35 -9.22 1.93
C GLY A 72 14.92 -8.12 1.03
N LEU A 73 14.04 -7.43 0.32
CA LEU A 73 14.38 -6.30 -0.53
C LEU A 73 14.68 -5.06 0.35
N VAL A 74 15.74 -4.33 0.03
CA VAL A 74 16.02 -3.02 0.63
C VAL A 74 15.22 -1.96 -0.12
N SER A 75 14.41 -1.18 0.60
CA SER A 75 13.51 -0.21 -0.05
C SER A 75 14.25 0.99 -0.68
N ASN A 76 15.38 1.40 -0.10
CA ASN A 76 16.12 2.59 -0.55
C ASN A 76 16.57 2.51 -2.02
N GLY A 77 16.13 3.46 -2.84
CA GLY A 77 16.47 3.55 -4.25
C GLY A 77 15.71 2.58 -5.16
N THR A 78 14.71 1.86 -4.64
CA THR A 78 13.92 0.90 -5.40
C THR A 78 12.80 1.60 -6.17
N ILE A 79 12.57 1.17 -7.41
CA ILE A 79 11.36 1.46 -8.18
C ILE A 79 10.46 0.23 -8.07
N ASN A 80 9.26 0.41 -7.55
CA ASN A 80 8.22 -0.62 -7.53
C ASN A 80 7.18 -0.29 -8.59
N GLY A 81 6.68 -1.31 -9.27
CA GLY A 81 5.67 -1.15 -10.29
C GLY A 81 4.65 -2.27 -10.27
N THR A 82 3.40 -1.93 -10.56
CA THR A 82 2.30 -2.89 -10.60
C THR A 82 1.39 -2.59 -11.77
N PRO A 83 1.51 -3.32 -12.89
CA PRO A 83 0.44 -3.35 -13.87
C PRO A 83 -0.78 -4.06 -13.28
N GLU A 84 -1.91 -3.38 -13.31
CA GLU A 84 -3.21 -3.85 -12.89
C GLU A 84 -4.12 -3.98 -14.11
N PHE A 85 -4.82 -5.10 -14.21
CA PHE A 85 -5.87 -5.35 -15.18
C PHE A 85 -7.16 -5.60 -14.42
N ALA A 86 -8.22 -4.84 -14.70
CA ALA A 86 -9.49 -5.05 -14.04
C ALA A 86 -10.63 -5.14 -15.05
N TYR A 87 -11.64 -5.94 -14.73
CA TYR A 87 -12.80 -6.19 -15.58
C TYR A 87 -14.09 -6.10 -14.78
N GLY A 88 -14.97 -5.20 -15.18
CA GLY A 88 -16.28 -5.02 -14.60
C GLY A 88 -17.23 -6.16 -14.97
N LEU A 89 -17.67 -6.93 -13.99
CA LEU A 89 -18.67 -7.99 -14.19
C LEU A 89 -20.09 -7.44 -14.09
N THR A 90 -20.33 -6.57 -13.13
CA THR A 90 -21.58 -5.87 -12.92
C THR A 90 -21.31 -4.41 -12.54
N ASP A 91 -22.32 -3.63 -12.20
CA ASP A 91 -22.18 -2.26 -11.68
C ASP A 91 -21.76 -2.20 -10.19
N TRP A 92 -21.55 -3.36 -9.57
CA TRP A 92 -21.15 -3.49 -8.16
C TRP A 92 -20.08 -4.55 -7.91
N TRP A 93 -19.59 -5.27 -8.96
CA TRP A 93 -18.62 -6.33 -8.87
C TRP A 93 -17.59 -6.25 -9.98
N GLU A 94 -16.31 -6.24 -9.60
CA GLU A 94 -15.15 -6.20 -10.47
C GLU A 94 -14.13 -7.27 -10.06
N VAL A 95 -13.43 -7.84 -11.02
CA VAL A 95 -12.30 -8.74 -10.80
C VAL A 95 -11.04 -8.13 -11.38
N GLY A 96 -9.88 -8.47 -10.80
CA GLY A 96 -8.60 -7.92 -11.25
C GLY A 96 -7.43 -8.89 -11.10
N LEU A 97 -6.39 -8.58 -11.85
CA LEU A 97 -5.09 -9.24 -11.83
C LEU A 97 -4.00 -8.18 -11.68
N TYR A 98 -3.09 -8.39 -10.70
CA TYR A 98 -1.91 -7.57 -10.50
C TYR A 98 -0.65 -8.39 -10.71
N LEU A 99 0.35 -7.76 -11.32
CA LEU A 99 1.65 -8.35 -11.61
C LEU A 99 2.78 -7.46 -11.06
N PRO A 100 2.93 -7.33 -9.73
CA PRO A 100 3.92 -6.47 -9.10
C PRO A 100 5.36 -6.88 -9.45
N PHE A 101 6.22 -5.87 -9.55
CA PHE A 101 7.66 -6.03 -9.75
C PHE A 101 8.42 -4.92 -9.04
N ALA A 102 9.72 -5.14 -8.83
CA ALA A 102 10.63 -4.10 -8.40
C ALA A 102 11.87 -4.01 -9.31
N ILE A 103 12.43 -2.82 -9.41
CA ILE A 103 13.74 -2.59 -10.03
C ILE A 103 14.68 -2.07 -8.96
N GLN A 104 15.71 -2.85 -8.66
CA GLN A 104 16.77 -2.49 -7.74
C GLN A 104 18.13 -2.84 -8.36
N ASP A 105 19.11 -1.95 -8.26
CA ASP A 105 20.46 -2.14 -8.83
C ASP A 105 20.44 -2.53 -10.31
N ARG A 106 19.52 -1.98 -11.10
CA ARG A 106 19.25 -2.28 -12.51
C ARG A 106 18.79 -3.72 -12.78
N GLN A 107 18.36 -4.44 -11.77
CA GLN A 107 17.76 -5.76 -11.89
C GLN A 107 16.24 -5.68 -11.76
N LEU A 108 15.52 -6.29 -12.68
CA LEU A 108 14.08 -6.49 -12.60
C LEU A 108 13.80 -7.72 -11.75
N LEU A 109 13.03 -7.53 -10.69
CA LEU A 109 12.66 -8.58 -9.74
C LEU A 109 11.14 -8.76 -9.81
N SER A 110 10.67 -9.96 -10.11
CA SER A 110 9.25 -10.30 -10.01
C SER A 110 8.88 -10.44 -8.53
N ASP A 111 7.85 -9.72 -8.09
CA ASP A 111 7.36 -9.76 -6.72
C ASP A 111 6.32 -10.88 -6.57
N SER A 112 5.12 -10.66 -7.09
CA SER A 112 3.96 -11.51 -6.83
C SER A 112 3.06 -11.63 -8.06
N VAL A 113 2.08 -12.51 -7.93
CA VAL A 113 0.85 -12.46 -8.73
C VAL A 113 -0.29 -12.30 -7.73
N LYS A 114 -1.16 -11.29 -7.93
CA LYS A 114 -2.31 -11.07 -7.07
C LYS A 114 -3.60 -11.17 -7.88
N LEU A 115 -4.58 -11.85 -7.31
CA LEU A 115 -5.95 -11.91 -7.83
C LEU A 115 -6.85 -11.07 -6.93
N ARG A 116 -7.63 -10.19 -7.53
CA ARG A 116 -8.50 -9.25 -6.84
C ARG A 116 -9.96 -9.52 -7.14
N THR A 117 -10.81 -9.31 -6.14
CA THR A 117 -12.26 -9.16 -6.33
C THR A 117 -12.77 -8.00 -5.49
N LEU A 118 -13.44 -7.05 -6.13
CA LEU A 118 -13.95 -5.82 -5.53
C LEU A 118 -15.47 -5.79 -5.61
N PHE A 119 -16.10 -5.62 -4.46
CA PHE A 119 -17.54 -5.39 -4.33
C PHE A 119 -17.79 -3.98 -3.81
N VAL A 120 -18.70 -3.25 -4.46
CA VAL A 120 -19.04 -1.88 -4.05
C VAL A 120 -20.54 -1.70 -3.94
N SER A 121 -20.97 -0.70 -3.17
CA SER A 121 -22.39 -0.32 -3.15
C SER A 121 -22.87 0.05 -4.56
N PRO A 122 -24.03 -0.39 -5.02
CA PRO A 122 -24.55 -0.07 -6.35
C PRO A 122 -24.54 1.44 -6.60
N HIS A 123 -24.03 1.85 -7.76
CA HIS A 123 -23.86 3.26 -8.14
C HIS A 123 -23.04 4.08 -7.14
N ALA A 124 -21.96 3.49 -6.59
CA ALA A 124 -21.05 4.15 -5.63
C ALA A 124 -20.52 5.48 -6.16
N ASP A 125 -20.31 5.60 -7.48
CA ASP A 125 -19.85 6.79 -8.18
C ASP A 125 -20.80 7.99 -8.08
N ARG A 126 -22.10 7.76 -7.80
CA ARG A 126 -23.15 8.78 -7.74
C ARG A 126 -23.68 9.05 -6.34
N ARG A 127 -23.17 8.34 -5.33
CA ARG A 127 -23.63 8.46 -3.93
C ARG A 127 -22.72 9.36 -3.12
N ASN A 128 -23.32 10.14 -2.22
CA ASN A 128 -22.57 10.90 -1.23
C ASN A 128 -21.93 9.99 -0.17
N LEU A 129 -22.62 8.92 0.24
CA LEU A 129 -22.10 7.84 1.07
C LEU A 129 -21.94 6.60 0.21
N PHE A 130 -20.74 6.05 0.18
CA PHE A 130 -20.41 4.82 -0.54
C PHE A 130 -19.56 3.89 0.32
N TYR A 131 -19.66 2.61 0.01
CA TYR A 131 -18.91 1.57 0.71
C TYR A 131 -18.62 0.41 -0.24
N GLY A 132 -17.66 -0.41 0.18
CA GLY A 132 -17.28 -1.61 -0.56
C GLY A 132 -16.33 -2.46 0.25
N VAL A 133 -15.89 -3.56 -0.35
CA VAL A 133 -14.82 -4.40 0.17
C VAL A 133 -14.04 -4.99 -0.99
N ASN A 134 -12.72 -4.92 -0.89
CA ASN A 134 -11.79 -5.55 -1.81
C ASN A 134 -11.11 -6.74 -1.10
N PHE A 135 -10.90 -7.81 -1.85
CA PHE A 135 -10.12 -8.97 -1.43
C PHE A 135 -9.01 -9.20 -2.44
N GLU A 136 -7.78 -9.34 -1.97
CA GLU A 136 -6.62 -9.66 -2.81
C GLU A 136 -5.93 -10.90 -2.29
N LEU A 137 -5.85 -11.92 -3.13
CA LEU A 137 -5.10 -13.14 -2.86
C LEU A 137 -3.76 -13.06 -3.57
N SER A 138 -2.65 -13.14 -2.84
CA SER A 138 -1.30 -13.01 -3.37
C SER A 138 -0.51 -14.30 -3.27
N ASN A 139 0.37 -14.52 -4.27
CA ASN A 139 1.45 -15.51 -4.25
C ASN A 139 2.76 -14.75 -4.45
N THR A 140 3.49 -14.51 -3.37
CA THR A 140 4.63 -13.59 -3.28
C THR A 140 5.95 -14.34 -3.26
N THR A 141 6.97 -13.76 -3.89
CA THR A 141 8.31 -14.36 -3.89
C THR A 141 9.03 -14.07 -2.56
N PRO A 142 9.98 -14.94 -2.12
CA PRO A 142 10.63 -14.81 -0.82
C PRO A 142 11.45 -13.53 -0.61
N LYS A 143 11.72 -12.76 -1.67
CA LYS A 143 12.43 -11.49 -1.58
C LYS A 143 11.54 -10.34 -1.09
N PHE A 144 10.23 -10.47 -1.26
CA PHE A 144 9.26 -9.42 -0.95
C PHE A 144 8.44 -9.73 0.30
N ALA A 145 8.23 -11.00 0.64
CA ALA A 145 7.55 -11.37 1.88
C ALA A 145 8.12 -12.68 2.47
N GLN A 146 8.02 -12.83 3.79
CA GLN A 146 8.35 -14.08 4.47
C GLN A 146 7.27 -15.16 4.30
N THR A 147 6.05 -14.74 3.97
CA THR A 147 4.91 -15.62 3.66
C THR A 147 4.69 -15.68 2.16
N ARG A 148 4.55 -16.88 1.62
CA ARG A 148 4.32 -17.08 0.19
C ARG A 148 2.92 -16.69 -0.25
N PHE A 149 1.94 -16.97 0.58
CA PHE A 149 0.54 -16.67 0.30
C PHE A 149 0.03 -15.65 1.30
N GLY A 150 -0.72 -14.68 0.80
CA GLY A 150 -1.35 -13.64 1.59
C GLY A 150 -2.78 -13.37 1.11
N LEU A 151 -3.57 -12.81 2.00
CA LEU A 151 -4.90 -12.29 1.73
C LEU A 151 -5.00 -10.88 2.32
N GLU A 152 -5.23 -9.89 1.48
CA GLU A 152 -5.64 -8.58 1.94
C GLU A 152 -7.16 -8.50 1.96
N ILE A 153 -7.71 -7.94 3.02
CA ILE A 153 -9.11 -7.53 3.13
C ILE A 153 -9.13 -6.02 3.32
N ARG A 154 -9.68 -5.30 2.33
CA ARG A 154 -9.71 -3.84 2.31
C ARG A 154 -11.16 -3.33 2.26
N PRO A 155 -11.81 -3.10 3.40
CA PRO A 155 -13.08 -2.39 3.43
C PRO A 155 -12.90 -0.96 2.92
N ILE A 156 -13.95 -0.43 2.31
CA ILE A 156 -14.00 0.92 1.75
C ILE A 156 -15.19 1.61 2.38
N ILE A 157 -14.97 2.76 3.02
CA ILE A 157 -16.02 3.60 3.57
C ILE A 157 -15.69 5.03 3.17
N GLY A 158 -16.57 5.69 2.43
CA GLY A 158 -16.32 7.04 1.96
C GLY A 158 -17.56 7.92 1.94
N VAL A 159 -17.31 9.19 2.16
CA VAL A 159 -18.31 10.25 2.00
C VAL A 159 -17.76 11.31 1.05
N ARG A 160 -18.64 11.83 0.18
CA ARG A 160 -18.28 12.91 -0.74
C ARG A 160 -19.43 13.89 -0.90
N ASN A 161 -19.07 15.11 -1.24
CA ASN A 161 -20.00 16.14 -1.67
C ASN A 161 -19.47 16.82 -2.95
N ALA A 162 -20.00 17.98 -3.32
CA ALA A 162 -19.58 18.70 -4.53
C ALA A 162 -18.09 19.12 -4.52
N GLU A 163 -17.50 19.32 -3.34
CA GLU A 163 -16.14 19.86 -3.18
C GLU A 163 -15.15 18.92 -2.50
N TRP A 164 -15.61 18.01 -1.63
CA TRP A 164 -14.76 17.21 -0.76
C TRP A 164 -15.04 15.73 -0.86
N GLU A 165 -14.01 14.94 -0.72
CA GLU A 165 -14.07 13.50 -0.56
C GLU A 165 -13.23 13.08 0.65
N PHE A 166 -13.83 12.26 1.54
CA PHE A 166 -13.15 11.63 2.66
C PHE A 166 -13.37 10.12 2.61
N ILE A 167 -12.28 9.34 2.67
CA ILE A 167 -12.31 7.88 2.54
C ILE A 167 -11.44 7.26 3.61
N VAL A 168 -11.90 6.13 4.14
CA VAL A 168 -11.14 5.26 5.03
C VAL A 168 -11.17 3.83 4.48
N ASN A 169 -9.99 3.22 4.38
CA ASN A 169 -9.81 1.81 4.10
C ASN A 169 -9.15 1.15 5.33
N PRO A 170 -9.90 0.52 6.25
CA PRO A 170 -9.34 -0.22 7.37
C PRO A 170 -8.84 -1.60 6.90
N ILE A 171 -7.61 -1.62 6.37
CA ILE A 171 -7.02 -2.79 5.73
C ILE A 171 -6.53 -3.78 6.77
N VAL A 172 -6.74 -5.08 6.50
CA VAL A 172 -6.16 -6.20 7.23
C VAL A 172 -5.38 -7.06 6.25
N ASP A 173 -4.08 -7.19 6.48
CA ASP A 173 -3.18 -8.04 5.71
C ASP A 173 -2.93 -9.34 6.47
N ILE A 174 -3.23 -10.47 5.85
CA ILE A 174 -3.12 -11.81 6.44
C ILE A 174 -2.08 -12.62 5.67
N GLY A 175 -0.97 -12.92 6.31
CA GLY A 175 0.01 -13.88 5.80
C GLY A 175 -0.32 -15.31 6.23
N PHE A 176 -0.04 -16.30 5.37
CA PHE A 176 -0.28 -17.71 5.69
C PHE A 176 1.03 -18.48 5.87
N GLY A 177 1.04 -19.44 6.81
CA GLY A 177 2.16 -20.33 7.06
C GLY A 177 2.94 -19.99 8.34
N LYS A 178 4.20 -20.43 8.41
CA LYS A 178 5.03 -20.33 9.64
C LYS A 178 5.23 -18.91 10.16
N TYR A 179 5.32 -17.94 9.27
CA TYR A 179 5.53 -16.53 9.58
C TYR A 179 4.24 -15.72 9.37
N GLY A 180 3.12 -16.43 9.23
CA GLY A 180 1.83 -15.79 9.00
C GLY A 180 1.33 -15.06 10.23
N GLN A 181 0.84 -13.84 10.01
CA GLN A 181 0.19 -12.99 11.00
C GLN A 181 -0.89 -12.16 10.31
N ALA A 182 -1.73 -11.51 11.08
CA ALA A 182 -2.72 -10.57 10.58
C ALA A 182 -2.33 -9.16 11.05
N ASP A 183 -2.01 -8.29 10.09
CA ASP A 183 -1.58 -6.92 10.36
C ASP A 183 -2.69 -5.92 10.05
N PHE A 184 -2.71 -4.82 10.80
CA PHE A 184 -3.63 -3.72 10.58
C PHE A 184 -2.92 -2.56 9.89
N ALA A 185 -3.25 -2.34 8.61
CA ALA A 185 -2.59 -1.38 7.74
C ALA A 185 -3.57 -0.37 7.11
N PRO A 186 -4.25 0.50 7.89
CA PRO A 186 -5.28 1.39 7.38
C PRO A 186 -4.73 2.47 6.47
N ALA A 187 -5.55 2.86 5.49
CA ALA A 187 -5.31 4.00 4.63
C ALA A 187 -6.47 5.00 4.68
N VAL A 188 -6.16 6.30 4.59
CA VAL A 188 -7.15 7.38 4.67
C VAL A 188 -6.85 8.41 3.59
N ARG A 189 -7.88 8.96 2.97
CA ARG A 189 -7.79 10.04 1.99
C ARG A 189 -8.74 11.18 2.35
N LEU A 190 -8.22 12.42 2.25
CA LEU A 190 -9.00 13.64 2.24
C LEU A 190 -8.62 14.43 1.00
N ALA A 191 -9.55 14.63 0.07
CA ALA A 191 -9.29 15.35 -1.17
C ALA A 191 -10.33 16.45 -1.41
N ARG A 192 -9.88 17.54 -2.03
CA ARG A 192 -10.72 18.65 -2.48
C ARG A 192 -10.74 18.69 -4.00
N LYS A 193 -11.95 18.78 -4.54
CA LYS A 193 -12.17 19.01 -5.95
C LYS A 193 -11.96 20.49 -6.25
N LEU A 194 -11.04 20.80 -7.14
CA LEU A 194 -10.76 22.16 -7.58
C LEU A 194 -11.37 22.47 -8.94
N ASP A 195 -11.49 21.44 -9.80
CA ASP A 195 -12.15 21.51 -11.10
C ASP A 195 -12.82 20.16 -11.43
N ARG A 196 -13.46 20.06 -12.60
CA ARG A 196 -14.20 18.86 -13.03
C ARG A 196 -13.38 17.58 -12.89
N ASP A 197 -12.15 17.60 -13.33
CA ASP A 197 -11.22 16.46 -13.36
C ASP A 197 -9.90 16.75 -12.64
N PHE A 198 -9.93 17.65 -11.64
CA PHE A 198 -8.73 18.02 -10.90
C PHE A 198 -9.01 18.05 -9.39
N PHE A 199 -8.26 17.21 -8.67
CA PHE A 199 -8.31 17.11 -7.21
C PHE A 199 -6.93 17.31 -6.61
N VAL A 200 -6.90 17.87 -5.41
CA VAL A 200 -5.73 17.89 -4.55
C VAL A 200 -6.10 17.31 -3.20
N GLY A 201 -5.20 16.59 -2.58
CA GLY A 201 -5.53 15.92 -1.33
C GLY A 201 -4.33 15.47 -0.53
N LEU A 202 -4.66 14.87 0.60
CA LEU A 202 -3.74 14.17 1.46
C LEU A 202 -4.16 12.72 1.56
N GLU A 203 -3.19 11.83 1.52
CA GLU A 203 -3.38 10.42 1.81
C GLU A 203 -2.44 10.00 2.92
N TYR A 204 -2.98 9.26 3.88
CA TYR A 204 -2.22 8.73 4.98
C TYR A 204 -2.28 7.21 4.96
N TYR A 205 -1.13 6.59 5.12
CA TYR A 205 -0.96 5.15 5.17
C TYR A 205 -0.25 4.78 6.46
N ALA A 206 -0.73 3.76 7.14
CA ALA A 206 -0.09 3.24 8.33
C ALA A 206 0.01 1.71 8.28
N ASP A 207 0.99 1.18 8.98
CA ASP A 207 1.08 -0.22 9.38
C ASP A 207 1.36 -0.26 10.88
N PHE A 208 0.37 -0.73 11.64
CA PHE A 208 0.44 -0.86 13.10
C PHE A 208 1.09 -2.18 13.53
N GLY A 209 1.25 -3.11 12.58
CA GLY A 209 1.68 -4.49 12.83
C GLY A 209 0.54 -5.40 13.28
N GLU A 210 0.91 -6.50 13.92
CA GLU A 210 0.02 -7.62 14.27
C GLU A 210 -1.18 -7.20 15.13
N ILE A 211 -2.38 -7.56 14.71
CA ILE A 211 -3.62 -7.30 15.42
C ILE A 211 -3.57 -7.95 16.81
N GLY A 212 -3.86 -7.15 17.84
CA GLY A 212 -3.77 -7.58 19.24
C GLY A 212 -2.38 -7.41 19.85
N ARG A 213 -1.34 -7.09 19.04
CA ARG A 213 0.01 -6.82 19.53
C ARG A 213 0.70 -5.75 18.68
N PHE A 214 0.08 -4.59 18.56
CA PHE A 214 0.65 -3.47 17.80
C PHE A 214 2.05 -3.11 18.29
N GLY A 215 2.93 -2.79 17.34
CA GLY A 215 4.27 -2.30 17.61
C GLY A 215 4.24 -0.97 18.36
N ARG A 216 5.39 -0.57 18.96
CA ARG A 216 5.54 0.79 19.49
C ARG A 216 5.55 1.79 18.32
N LEU A 217 5.16 3.02 18.54
CA LEU A 217 5.10 4.05 17.49
C LEU A 217 6.37 4.16 16.62
N PRO A 218 7.61 4.09 17.15
CA PRO A 218 8.81 4.08 16.30
C PRO A 218 8.96 2.84 15.41
N ASP A 219 8.31 1.73 15.78
CA ASP A 219 8.37 0.44 15.08
C ASP A 219 7.23 0.30 14.05
N GLN A 220 6.23 1.18 14.09
CA GLN A 220 5.12 1.25 13.13
C GLN A 220 5.53 2.06 11.88
N GLN A 221 4.91 1.77 10.74
CA GLN A 221 5.07 2.60 9.55
C GLN A 221 3.93 3.61 9.46
N HIS A 222 4.27 4.86 9.21
CA HIS A 222 3.32 5.96 9.03
C HIS A 222 3.85 6.88 7.94
N THR A 223 3.09 7.03 6.85
CA THR A 223 3.49 7.87 5.72
C THR A 223 2.34 8.79 5.32
N LEU A 224 2.65 10.06 5.13
CA LEU A 224 1.71 11.08 4.65
C LEU A 224 2.09 11.49 3.23
N PHE A 225 1.15 11.43 2.30
CA PHE A 225 1.29 11.87 0.92
C PHE A 225 0.50 13.15 0.67
N ALA A 226 1.11 14.09 -0.03
CA ALA A 226 0.38 15.12 -0.78
C ALA A 226 0.12 14.56 -2.17
N VAL A 227 -1.15 14.58 -2.62
CA VAL A 227 -1.56 13.93 -3.87
C VAL A 227 -2.37 14.88 -4.75
N THR A 228 -2.32 14.60 -6.05
CA THR A 228 -3.20 15.24 -7.04
C THR A 228 -3.71 14.21 -8.02
N ASP A 229 -4.99 14.33 -8.40
CA ASP A 229 -5.61 13.55 -9.46
C ASP A 229 -6.03 14.46 -10.59
N PHE A 230 -5.72 14.07 -11.82
CA PHE A 230 -6.09 14.83 -13.01
C PHE A 230 -6.21 13.93 -14.24
N LYS A 231 -6.85 14.45 -15.29
CA LYS A 231 -6.88 13.81 -16.60
C LYS A 231 -5.79 14.36 -17.51
N LEU A 232 -5.06 13.47 -18.16
CA LEU A 232 -4.11 13.78 -19.22
C LEU A 232 -4.58 13.12 -20.53
N GLY A 233 -5.36 13.85 -21.30
CA GLY A 233 -6.01 13.33 -22.49
C GLY A 233 -7.00 12.21 -22.13
N VAL A 234 -6.66 10.98 -22.50
CA VAL A 234 -7.49 9.78 -22.24
C VAL A 234 -7.11 9.05 -20.95
N PHE A 235 -6.04 9.48 -20.30
CA PHE A 235 -5.50 8.83 -19.12
C PHE A 235 -5.98 9.52 -17.85
N ASP A 236 -6.30 8.74 -16.85
CA ASP A 236 -6.46 9.18 -15.47
C ASP A 236 -5.09 9.09 -14.78
N VAL A 237 -4.68 10.16 -14.09
CA VAL A 237 -3.36 10.23 -13.45
C VAL A 237 -3.53 10.60 -11.99
N ASN A 238 -2.91 9.82 -11.10
CA ASN A 238 -2.64 10.21 -9.71
C ASN A 238 -1.14 10.39 -9.54
N LEU A 239 -0.73 11.49 -8.93
CA LEU A 239 0.65 11.78 -8.57
C LEU A 239 0.71 12.11 -7.09
N GLY A 240 1.71 11.58 -6.38
CA GLY A 240 1.87 11.83 -4.96
C GLY A 240 3.31 11.89 -4.49
N PHE A 241 3.56 12.72 -3.46
CA PHE A 241 4.84 12.85 -2.77
C PHE A 241 4.62 12.52 -1.30
N GLY A 242 5.26 11.46 -0.83
CA GLY A 242 5.10 10.89 0.50
C GLY A 242 6.29 11.15 1.39
N TYR A 243 6.00 11.41 2.66
CA TYR A 243 6.99 11.58 3.70
C TYR A 243 6.71 10.64 4.88
N GLY A 244 7.70 9.80 5.21
CA GLY A 244 7.64 8.90 6.35
C GLY A 244 7.78 9.62 7.69
N LEU A 245 6.81 9.41 8.55
CA LEU A 245 6.70 10.11 9.84
C LEU A 245 7.44 9.38 10.98
N THR A 246 7.72 8.09 10.81
CA THR A 246 8.37 7.25 11.81
C THR A 246 9.73 6.72 11.32
N PRO A 247 10.61 6.26 12.22
CA PRO A 247 11.88 5.66 11.84
C PRO A 247 11.74 4.40 10.96
N SER A 248 10.66 3.64 11.10
CA SER A 248 10.38 2.42 10.34
C SER A 248 9.72 2.69 8.98
N SER A 249 9.42 3.96 8.65
CA SER A 249 8.88 4.35 7.35
C SER A 249 9.98 4.78 6.38
N ASP A 250 9.80 4.50 5.10
CA ASP A 250 10.59 5.12 4.06
C ASP A 250 10.43 6.64 4.10
N ARG A 251 11.54 7.38 4.06
CA ARG A 251 11.56 8.82 4.34
C ARG A 251 10.96 9.66 3.23
N PHE A 252 11.20 9.30 1.97
CA PHE A 252 10.67 10.04 0.83
C PHE A 252 10.33 9.11 -0.31
N VAL A 253 9.05 9.11 -0.70
CA VAL A 253 8.50 8.24 -1.75
C VAL A 253 7.74 9.10 -2.75
N VAL A 254 7.95 8.85 -4.03
CA VAL A 254 7.16 9.42 -5.12
C VAL A 254 6.29 8.32 -5.70
N LYS A 255 4.99 8.56 -5.81
CA LYS A 255 4.07 7.62 -6.46
C LYS A 255 3.39 8.23 -7.66
N THR A 256 3.09 7.40 -8.65
CA THR A 256 2.20 7.74 -9.76
C THR A 256 1.35 6.55 -10.14
N ILE A 257 0.11 6.81 -10.52
CA ILE A 257 -0.80 5.82 -11.10
C ILE A 257 -1.30 6.41 -12.42
N VAL A 258 -1.19 5.64 -13.49
CA VAL A 258 -1.73 6.01 -14.81
C VAL A 258 -2.74 4.97 -15.22
N GLY A 259 -3.99 5.37 -15.38
CA GLY A 259 -5.11 4.52 -15.72
C GLY A 259 -5.67 4.77 -17.11
N TYR A 260 -6.14 3.71 -17.76
CA TYR A 260 -6.86 3.77 -19.02
C TYR A 260 -8.05 2.81 -19.00
N ALA A 261 -9.23 3.30 -19.40
CA ALA A 261 -10.43 2.49 -19.59
C ALA A 261 -10.68 2.22 -21.07
N PHE A 262 -10.75 0.96 -21.45
CA PHE A 262 -11.19 0.58 -22.78
C PHE A 262 -12.68 0.86 -22.95
N PRO A 263 -13.17 1.12 -24.18
CA PRO A 263 -14.59 1.24 -24.44
C PRO A 263 -15.35 -0.03 -23.98
N ALA A 264 -16.47 0.13 -23.27
CA ALA A 264 -17.32 -1.00 -22.94
C ALA A 264 -17.96 -1.56 -24.24
N PRO A 265 -18.26 -2.87 -24.33
CA PRO A 265 -18.97 -3.45 -25.47
C PRO A 265 -20.29 -2.71 -25.75
N GLY A 266 -20.50 -2.24 -26.97
CA GLY A 266 -21.71 -1.48 -27.38
C GLY A 266 -21.70 0.00 -27.03
N GLY A 267 -20.65 0.52 -26.37
CA GLY A 267 -20.48 1.95 -26.12
C GLY A 267 -19.77 2.64 -27.28
N SER A 268 -20.30 3.74 -27.80
CA SER A 268 -19.56 4.65 -28.69
C SER A 268 -18.41 5.29 -27.88
N ILE A 269 -17.27 5.51 -28.56
CA ILE A 269 -16.11 6.23 -27.98
C ILE A 269 -16.50 7.72 -27.89
N ASP A 270 -17.36 8.07 -26.98
CA ASP A 270 -17.52 9.47 -26.60
C ASP A 270 -16.53 9.75 -25.46
N ALA A 271 -15.48 10.52 -25.78
CA ALA A 271 -14.45 10.89 -24.82
C ALA A 271 -15.00 11.65 -23.59
N SER A 272 -16.25 12.13 -23.67
CA SER A 272 -16.95 12.83 -22.60
C SER A 272 -17.68 11.89 -21.61
N GLU A 273 -17.88 10.60 -21.95
CA GLU A 273 -18.63 9.63 -21.13
C GLU A 273 -17.78 8.52 -20.52
N ARG A 274 -16.47 8.57 -20.61
CA ARG A 274 -15.62 7.53 -20.03
C ARG A 274 -15.78 7.50 -18.52
N ALA A 275 -16.19 6.34 -18.01
CA ALA A 275 -16.17 6.07 -16.58
C ALA A 275 -14.72 6.21 -16.07
N PRO A 276 -14.52 6.84 -14.92
CA PRO A 276 -13.22 6.83 -14.30
C PRO A 276 -12.77 5.39 -14.02
N THR A 277 -11.54 5.09 -14.33
CA THR A 277 -10.93 3.79 -14.08
C THR A 277 -10.48 3.70 -12.63
N GLY A 278 -11.20 2.96 -11.80
CA GLY A 278 -10.80 2.73 -10.42
C GLY A 278 -10.74 4.01 -9.56
N PRO A 279 -9.96 4.04 -8.50
CA PRO A 279 -9.99 5.09 -7.49
C PRO A 279 -9.52 6.49 -7.93
N VAL A 280 -9.16 6.72 -9.18
CA VAL A 280 -8.61 8.01 -9.60
C VAL A 280 -9.68 9.08 -9.83
N ASN A 281 -10.92 8.79 -10.24
CA ASN A 281 -11.98 9.85 -10.30
C ASN A 281 -13.43 9.37 -10.54
N PRO A 282 -14.27 9.23 -9.52
CA PRO A 282 -15.70 8.90 -9.69
C PRO A 282 -16.64 10.08 -9.91
N MET A 283 -16.18 11.33 -9.89
CA MET A 283 -17.07 12.50 -9.86
C MET A 283 -17.50 13.06 -11.23
N SER A 284 -17.03 12.54 -12.36
CA SER A 284 -17.27 13.16 -13.68
C SER A 284 -18.66 12.93 -14.31
N ARG A 285 -19.54 12.14 -13.68
CA ARG A 285 -20.83 11.74 -14.30
C ARG A 285 -22.06 12.59 -13.95
N SER A 286 -21.96 13.59 -13.08
CA SER A 286 -23.17 14.23 -12.50
C SER A 286 -23.72 15.47 -13.24
N ALA A 287 -23.18 15.89 -14.40
CA ALA A 287 -23.54 17.21 -14.97
C ALA A 287 -24.28 17.21 -16.33
N ALA A 288 -24.65 16.05 -16.87
CA ALA A 288 -25.25 16.02 -18.22
C ALA A 288 -26.61 15.30 -18.31
N ARG A 289 -27.59 15.68 -17.49
CA ARG A 289 -29.03 15.48 -17.78
C ARG A 289 -29.89 16.37 -16.91
N THR A 290 -29.96 17.65 -17.27
CA THR A 290 -31.15 18.47 -17.01
C THR A 290 -31.31 19.46 -18.15
N SER A 291 -31.89 19.02 -19.23
CA SER A 291 -32.75 19.86 -20.09
C SER A 291 -33.39 18.98 -21.14
N SER A 292 -34.61 18.60 -20.89
CA SER A 292 -35.72 18.53 -21.83
C SER A 292 -36.84 17.74 -21.18
N TYR A 293 -37.73 18.44 -20.62
CA TYR A 293 -39.19 18.55 -20.74
C TYR A 293 -39.71 19.35 -19.56
#